data_86a3f8c622b7e9f505051fdf1d104d22
#
_entry.id   86a3f8c622b7e9f505051fdf1d104d22
#
_cell.length_a   1.000
_cell.length_b   1.000
_cell.length_c   1.000
_cell.angle_alpha   90.00
_cell.angle_beta   90.00
_cell.angle_gamma   90.00
#
_symmetry.space_group_name_H-M   'P 1'
#
loop_
_entity.id
_entity.type
_entity.pdbx_description
1 polymer ?
#
loop_
_entity_poly.entity_id
_entity_poly.type
_entity_poly.pdbx_seq_one_letter_code
_entity_poly.pdbx_strand_id
1 'polypeptide(L)'
;MTRTIVVGAGMTGLSTAWHLQEYGHDVEVLERIDVAAGSSWGNAGWLAPGKTIPLSNSSLWAYGPTALFDKHAALDVPVRFDPKLWRFCANFMAHATGRAWDKTMAGLTKADLAALAAFDELEAGGVKATTHEGPFIIGFENESKASGFL
;
A
#
# COMPACT_ATOMS: atom_id res chain seq x y z
N MET A 1 -21.91 15.47 19.37
CA MET A 1 -21.14 14.44 18.63
C MET A 1 -20.90 14.95 17.23
N THR A 2 -19.70 14.84 16.69
CA THR A 2 -19.39 15.24 15.32
C THR A 2 -19.84 14.10 14.39
N ARG A 3 -20.71 14.42 13.42
CA ARG A 3 -21.09 13.46 12.39
C ARG A 3 -20.01 13.39 11.31
N THR A 4 -19.55 12.20 11.00
CA THR A 4 -18.49 11.95 10.01
C THR A 4 -18.97 10.95 8.97
N ILE A 5 -18.73 11.22 7.69
CA ILE A 5 -19.06 10.30 6.60
C ILE A 5 -17.75 9.74 6.07
N VAL A 6 -17.66 8.40 6.04
CA VAL A 6 -16.55 7.66 5.44
C VAL A 6 -17.02 7.10 4.10
N VAL A 7 -16.33 7.43 3.02
CA VAL A 7 -16.69 6.96 1.68
C VAL A 7 -15.80 5.79 1.29
N GLY A 8 -16.42 4.64 1.15
CA GLY A 8 -15.78 3.36 0.82
C GLY A 8 -15.71 2.41 2.01
N ALA A 9 -16.26 1.21 1.86
CA ALA A 9 -16.25 0.14 2.86
C ALA A 9 -15.18 -0.92 2.58
N GLY A 10 -14.02 -0.50 2.09
CA GLY A 10 -12.82 -1.32 2.04
C GLY A 10 -12.10 -1.34 3.40
N MET A 11 -11.00 -2.09 3.52
CA MET A 11 -10.24 -2.23 4.76
C MET A 11 -9.88 -0.87 5.38
N THR A 12 -9.35 0.07 4.60
CA THR A 12 -8.98 1.41 5.08
C THR A 12 -10.19 2.18 5.59
N GLY A 13 -11.30 2.18 4.85
CA GLY A 13 -12.50 2.91 5.26
C GLY A 13 -13.13 2.34 6.53
N LEU A 14 -13.24 1.02 6.63
CA LEU A 14 -13.81 0.36 7.81
C LEU A 14 -12.93 0.55 9.05
N SER A 15 -11.62 0.42 8.95
CA SER A 15 -10.70 0.69 10.07
C SER A 15 -10.77 2.16 10.51
N THR A 16 -10.83 3.09 9.55
CA THR A 16 -11.01 4.51 9.87
C THR A 16 -12.33 4.78 10.57
N ALA A 17 -13.43 4.17 10.10
CA ALA A 17 -14.75 4.31 10.70
C ALA A 17 -14.76 3.79 12.13
N TRP A 18 -14.14 2.63 12.36
CA TRP A 18 -14.06 2.04 13.70
C TRP A 18 -13.31 2.96 14.68
N HIS A 19 -12.09 3.41 14.34
CA HIS A 19 -11.33 4.31 15.20
C HIS A 19 -12.05 5.64 15.45
N LEU A 20 -12.74 6.20 14.45
CA LEU A 20 -13.54 7.41 14.63
C LEU A 20 -14.68 7.20 15.63
N GLN A 21 -15.34 6.03 15.63
CA GLN A 21 -16.36 5.68 16.62
C GLN A 21 -15.77 5.59 18.03
N GLU A 22 -14.59 4.99 18.18
CA GLU A 22 -13.88 4.94 19.48
C GLU A 22 -13.54 6.35 19.99
N TYR A 23 -13.27 7.31 19.10
CA TYR A 23 -13.10 8.73 19.45
C TYR A 23 -14.41 9.50 19.63
N GLY A 24 -15.56 8.83 19.65
CA GLY A 24 -16.87 9.42 19.95
C GLY A 24 -17.53 10.17 18.77
N HIS A 25 -17.14 9.87 17.55
CA HIS A 25 -17.82 10.37 16.37
C HIS A 25 -19.07 9.54 16.04
N ASP A 26 -20.09 10.19 15.50
CA ASP A 26 -21.23 9.52 14.84
C ASP A 26 -20.82 9.25 13.40
N VAL A 27 -20.56 7.97 13.06
CA VAL A 27 -19.96 7.59 11.78
C VAL A 27 -20.94 6.88 10.87
N GLU A 28 -21.06 7.38 9.65
CA GLU A 28 -21.81 6.75 8.57
C GLU A 28 -20.84 6.32 7.47
N VAL A 29 -20.91 5.05 7.03
CA VAL A 29 -20.07 4.53 5.94
C VAL A 29 -20.93 4.39 4.68
N LEU A 30 -20.49 5.02 3.60
CA LEU A 30 -21.13 4.94 2.29
C LEU A 30 -20.30 4.05 1.37
N GLU A 31 -20.90 3.02 0.82
CA GLU A 31 -20.29 2.11 -0.14
C GLU A 31 -21.13 2.05 -1.41
N ARG A 32 -20.44 1.95 -2.56
CA ARG A 32 -21.08 1.96 -3.87
C ARG A 32 -21.65 0.59 -4.28
N ILE A 33 -20.99 -0.50 -3.90
CA ILE A 33 -21.30 -1.85 -4.36
C ILE A 33 -21.63 -2.75 -3.17
N ASP A 34 -20.60 -3.12 -2.41
CA ASP A 34 -20.71 -4.00 -1.24
C ASP A 34 -19.44 -3.86 -0.38
N VAL A 35 -19.53 -4.32 0.88
CA VAL A 35 -18.42 -4.29 1.83
C VAL A 35 -17.24 -5.11 1.28
N ALA A 36 -16.07 -4.49 1.26
CA ALA A 36 -14.81 -5.07 0.78
C ALA A 36 -14.81 -5.54 -0.69
N ALA A 37 -15.81 -5.21 -1.48
CA ALA A 37 -15.95 -5.68 -2.88
C ALA A 37 -14.89 -5.14 -3.87
N GLY A 38 -14.05 -4.17 -3.44
CA GLY A 38 -12.96 -3.62 -4.22
C GLY A 38 -11.63 -4.36 -4.01
N SER A 39 -10.54 -3.60 -4.02
CA SER A 39 -9.16 -4.12 -3.87
C SER A 39 -8.86 -4.78 -2.51
N SER A 40 -9.73 -4.60 -1.52
CA SER A 40 -9.62 -5.32 -0.24
C SER A 40 -10.00 -6.78 -0.35
N TRP A 41 -10.82 -7.16 -1.32
CA TRP A 41 -11.17 -8.55 -1.58
C TRP A 41 -9.99 -9.28 -2.22
N GLY A 42 -9.65 -10.45 -1.69
CA GLY A 42 -8.57 -11.29 -2.23
C GLY A 42 -7.16 -10.70 -2.05
N ASN A 43 -6.97 -9.72 -1.14
CA ASN A 43 -5.63 -9.27 -0.78
C ASN A 43 -4.85 -10.40 -0.07
N ALA A 44 -3.52 -10.25 0.06
CA ALA A 44 -2.66 -11.26 0.64
C ALA A 44 -2.82 -11.43 2.17
N GLY A 45 -3.57 -10.55 2.83
CA GLY A 45 -3.78 -10.59 4.28
C GLY A 45 -2.52 -10.32 5.11
N TRP A 46 -1.52 -9.67 4.54
CA TRP A 46 -0.27 -9.43 5.24
C TRP A 46 -0.28 -8.11 6.02
N LEU A 47 0.02 -8.18 7.31
CA LEU A 47 0.33 -7.05 8.15
C LEU A 47 1.86 -6.89 8.18
N ALA A 48 2.39 -6.15 7.23
CA ALA A 48 3.83 -6.05 6.99
C ALA A 48 4.28 -4.59 6.84
N PRO A 49 4.28 -3.80 7.92
CA PRO A 49 4.66 -2.38 7.85
C PRO A 49 6.07 -2.18 7.29
N GLY A 50 7.02 -3.06 7.59
CA GLY A 50 8.38 -3.00 7.03
C GLY A 50 8.48 -3.21 5.51
N LYS A 51 7.35 -3.53 4.83
CA LYS A 51 7.27 -3.63 3.37
C LYS A 51 6.54 -2.46 2.71
N THR A 52 6.13 -1.48 3.47
CA THR A 52 5.46 -0.28 2.99
C THR A 52 6.50 0.71 2.47
N ILE A 53 6.90 0.53 1.23
CA ILE A 53 7.92 1.36 0.57
C ILE A 53 7.34 2.05 -0.67
N PRO A 54 7.80 3.28 -1.00
CA PRO A 54 7.41 3.95 -2.23
C PRO A 54 7.85 3.14 -3.46
N LEU A 55 6.94 2.93 -4.39
CA LEU A 55 7.25 2.25 -5.65
C LEU A 55 8.23 3.05 -6.51
N SER A 56 8.15 4.40 -6.44
CA SER A 56 9.04 5.30 -7.17
C SER A 56 10.38 5.48 -6.43
N ASN A 57 11.37 4.72 -6.83
CA ASN A 57 12.75 4.85 -6.34
C ASN A 57 13.73 5.07 -7.51
N SER A 58 14.97 5.39 -7.21
CA SER A 58 16.00 5.72 -8.22
C SER A 58 16.35 4.55 -9.15
N SER A 59 16.12 3.30 -8.75
CA SER A 59 16.38 2.12 -9.59
C SER A 59 15.46 2.06 -10.81
N LEU A 60 14.31 2.74 -10.77
CA LEU A 60 13.39 2.84 -11.91
C LEU A 60 14.01 3.48 -13.15
N TRP A 61 15.01 4.34 -13.00
CA TRP A 61 15.69 4.93 -14.15
C TRP A 61 16.47 3.89 -14.96
N ALA A 62 17.00 2.87 -14.28
CA ALA A 62 17.67 1.75 -14.94
C ALA A 62 16.67 0.68 -15.42
N TYR A 63 15.66 0.39 -14.59
CA TYR A 63 14.70 -0.69 -14.84
C TYR A 63 13.54 -0.27 -15.76
N GLY A 64 13.06 0.97 -15.67
CA GLY A 64 11.86 1.44 -16.39
C GLY A 64 11.92 1.24 -17.90
N PRO A 65 13.02 1.59 -18.59
CA PRO A 65 13.13 1.34 -20.04
C PRO A 65 13.09 -0.14 -20.41
N THR A 66 13.67 -1.03 -19.60
CA THR A 66 13.65 -2.47 -19.84
C THR A 66 12.28 -3.08 -19.56
N ALA A 67 11.54 -2.56 -18.59
CA ALA A 67 10.20 -3.01 -18.24
C ALA A 67 9.19 -2.83 -19.40
N LEU A 68 9.41 -1.86 -20.30
CA LEU A 68 8.54 -1.67 -21.47
C LEU A 68 8.62 -2.84 -22.47
N PHE A 69 9.69 -3.62 -22.46
CA PHE A 69 9.96 -4.68 -23.42
C PHE A 69 10.05 -6.06 -22.78
N ASP A 70 10.07 -6.14 -21.46
CA ASP A 70 10.16 -7.41 -20.74
C ASP A 70 8.75 -7.87 -20.31
N LYS A 71 8.30 -8.99 -20.88
CA LYS A 71 7.01 -9.61 -20.54
C LYS A 71 6.93 -10.15 -19.11
N HIS A 72 8.06 -10.29 -18.45
CA HIS A 72 8.16 -10.74 -17.05
C HIS A 72 8.45 -9.57 -16.08
N ALA A 73 8.36 -8.33 -16.57
CA ALA A 73 8.53 -7.16 -15.73
C ALA A 73 7.46 -7.12 -14.63
N ALA A 74 7.86 -6.71 -13.43
CA ALA A 74 6.93 -6.53 -12.31
C ALA A 74 5.90 -5.41 -12.55
N LEU A 75 6.20 -4.50 -13.48
CA LEU A 75 5.30 -3.43 -13.93
C LEU A 75 5.02 -3.65 -15.43
N ASP A 76 3.77 -3.95 -15.75
CA ASP A 76 3.31 -3.99 -17.14
C ASP A 76 2.84 -2.59 -17.55
N VAL A 77 3.59 -1.97 -18.47
CA VAL A 77 3.24 -0.67 -19.05
C VAL A 77 2.89 -0.89 -20.52
N PRO A 78 1.61 -0.87 -20.88
CA PRO A 78 1.20 -1.13 -22.25
C PRO A 78 1.71 -0.02 -23.20
N VAL A 79 2.45 -0.40 -24.21
CA VAL A 79 2.94 0.52 -25.24
C VAL A 79 1.77 0.86 -26.19
N ARG A 80 1.08 1.96 -25.88
CA ARG A 80 -0.04 2.45 -26.68
C ARG A 80 0.01 3.97 -26.82
N PHE A 81 -0.63 4.51 -27.84
CA PHE A 81 -0.76 5.95 -28.01
C PHE A 81 -1.83 6.51 -27.07
N ASP A 82 -1.41 6.84 -25.83
CA ASP A 82 -2.25 7.41 -24.78
C ASP A 82 -1.48 8.55 -24.08
N PRO A 83 -1.77 9.81 -24.43
CA PRO A 83 -1.07 10.95 -23.83
C PRO A 83 -1.21 11.04 -22.30
N LYS A 84 -2.32 10.55 -21.74
CA LYS A 84 -2.54 10.54 -20.28
C LYS A 84 -1.62 9.53 -19.59
N LEU A 85 -1.48 8.35 -20.19
CA LEU A 85 -0.55 7.32 -19.70
C LEU A 85 0.89 7.83 -19.72
N TRP A 86 1.33 8.40 -20.85
CA TRP A 86 2.70 8.89 -20.97
C TRP A 86 2.99 10.09 -20.06
N ARG A 87 2.01 10.98 -19.86
CA ARG A 87 2.13 12.05 -18.87
C ARG A 87 2.25 11.49 -17.45
N PHE A 88 1.48 10.46 -17.11
CA PHE A 88 1.60 9.76 -15.83
C PHE A 88 3.00 9.15 -15.67
N CYS A 89 3.48 8.39 -16.66
CA CYS A 89 4.81 7.78 -16.64
C CYS A 89 5.92 8.83 -16.46
N ALA A 90 5.84 9.94 -17.19
CA ALA A 90 6.81 11.03 -17.07
C ALA A 90 6.81 11.64 -15.66
N ASN A 91 5.64 11.92 -15.08
CA ASN A 91 5.53 12.42 -13.72
C ASN A 91 6.03 11.39 -12.69
N PHE A 92 5.70 10.13 -12.87
CA PHE A 92 6.14 9.05 -12.00
C PHE A 92 7.68 8.94 -12.00
N MET A 93 8.29 8.96 -13.16
CA MET A 93 9.76 8.96 -13.31
C MET A 93 10.40 10.21 -12.71
N ALA A 94 9.81 11.39 -12.90
CA ALA A 94 10.33 12.64 -12.33
C ALA A 94 10.39 12.61 -10.79
N HIS A 95 9.53 11.84 -10.14
CA HIS A 95 9.52 11.64 -8.70
C HIS A 95 10.37 10.43 -8.23
N ALA A 96 10.93 9.64 -9.14
CA ALA A 96 11.79 8.51 -8.83
C ALA A 96 13.23 8.98 -8.50
N THR A 97 13.36 9.76 -7.44
CA THR A 97 14.63 10.29 -6.94
C THR A 97 14.85 9.89 -5.49
N GLY A 98 16.12 9.73 -5.07
CA GLY A 98 16.45 9.40 -3.67
C GLY A 98 15.84 10.39 -2.70
N ARG A 99 15.91 11.70 -2.99
CA ARG A 99 15.34 12.75 -2.13
C ARG A 99 13.81 12.64 -1.98
N ALA A 100 13.11 12.34 -3.06
CA ALA A 100 11.66 12.15 -3.00
C ALA A 100 11.31 10.88 -2.22
N TRP A 101 12.07 9.83 -2.40
CA TRP A 101 11.95 8.58 -1.67
C TRP A 101 12.15 8.78 -0.17
N ASP A 102 13.25 9.39 0.25
CA ASP A 102 13.56 9.68 1.66
C ASP A 102 12.44 10.50 2.34
N LYS A 103 11.95 11.54 1.64
CA LYS A 103 10.85 12.37 2.14
C LYS A 103 9.57 11.55 2.35
N THR A 104 9.25 10.66 1.42
CA THR A 104 8.06 9.81 1.51
C THR A 104 8.22 8.78 2.62
N MET A 105 9.40 8.14 2.73
CA MET A 105 9.70 7.21 3.81
C MET A 105 9.61 7.85 5.19
N ALA A 106 10.11 9.07 5.36
CA ALA A 106 9.97 9.79 6.63
C ALA A 106 8.50 10.00 7.06
N GLY A 107 7.59 10.12 6.08
CA GLY A 107 6.15 10.17 6.34
C GLY A 107 5.55 8.80 6.66
N LEU A 108 5.86 7.80 5.85
CA LEU A 108 5.34 6.43 5.99
C LEU A 108 5.81 5.77 7.28
N THR A 109 7.07 5.94 7.67
CA THR A 109 7.63 5.33 8.88
C THR A 109 6.81 5.63 10.13
N LYS A 110 6.22 6.83 10.23
CA LYS A 110 5.36 7.18 11.37
C LYS A 110 4.10 6.32 11.42
N ALA A 111 3.47 6.06 10.28
CA ALA A 111 2.31 5.20 10.17
C ALA A 111 2.69 3.73 10.39
N ASP A 112 3.81 3.30 9.82
CA ASP A 112 4.29 1.92 9.91
C ASP A 112 4.62 1.51 11.33
N LEU A 113 5.23 2.40 12.11
CA LEU A 113 5.53 2.15 13.53
C LEU A 113 4.27 2.01 14.39
N ALA A 114 3.16 2.63 14.01
CA ALA A 114 1.90 2.54 14.73
C ALA A 114 0.98 1.41 14.21
N ALA A 115 1.27 0.84 13.03
CA ALA A 115 0.33 0.00 12.29
C ALA A 115 -0.07 -1.28 13.04
N LEU A 116 0.88 -1.99 13.63
CA LEU A 116 0.58 -3.24 14.34
C LEU A 116 -0.21 -2.96 15.62
N ALA A 117 0.20 -1.98 16.41
CA ALA A 117 -0.52 -1.59 17.64
C ALA A 117 -1.97 -1.15 17.32
N ALA A 118 -2.18 -0.38 16.24
CA ALA A 118 -3.52 0.01 15.82
C ALA A 118 -4.37 -1.20 15.37
N PHE A 119 -3.74 -2.25 14.85
CA PHE A 119 -4.45 -3.48 14.50
C PHE A 119 -4.82 -4.28 15.76
N ASP A 120 -3.92 -4.35 16.74
CA ASP A 120 -4.20 -4.97 18.04
C ASP A 120 -5.37 -4.27 18.76
N GLU A 121 -5.48 -2.94 18.64
CA GLU A 121 -6.63 -2.17 19.16
C GLU A 121 -7.95 -2.60 18.50
N LEU A 122 -7.97 -2.83 17.17
CA LEU A 122 -9.14 -3.33 16.46
C LEU A 122 -9.56 -4.70 16.99
N GLU A 123 -8.62 -5.62 17.16
CA GLU A 123 -8.90 -6.97 17.73
C GLU A 123 -9.41 -6.89 19.16
N ALA A 124 -8.78 -6.09 20.02
CA ALA A 124 -9.20 -5.86 21.40
C ALA A 124 -10.61 -5.23 21.46
N GLY A 125 -10.97 -4.39 20.50
CA GLY A 125 -12.29 -3.78 20.35
C GLY A 125 -13.36 -4.73 19.78
N GLY A 126 -13.02 -6.00 19.51
CA GLY A 126 -13.97 -7.05 19.13
C GLY A 126 -14.04 -7.31 17.61
N VAL A 127 -13.16 -6.71 16.83
CA VAL A 127 -13.02 -7.09 15.41
C VAL A 127 -12.40 -8.49 15.34
N LYS A 128 -13.19 -9.44 14.84
CA LYS A 128 -12.76 -10.84 14.74
C LYS A 128 -11.87 -11.03 13.52
N ALA A 129 -10.57 -11.01 13.74
CA ALA A 129 -9.58 -11.38 12.75
C ALA A 129 -8.72 -12.52 13.31
N THR A 130 -8.39 -13.51 12.50
CA THR A 130 -7.44 -14.55 12.88
C THR A 130 -6.08 -14.10 12.37
N THR A 131 -5.25 -13.58 13.27
CA THR A 131 -3.88 -13.19 12.97
C THR A 131 -2.89 -14.24 13.44
N HIS A 132 -1.85 -14.45 12.67
CA HIS A 132 -0.74 -15.33 13.02
C HIS A 132 0.55 -14.55 12.89
N GLU A 133 1.31 -14.47 13.97
CA GLU A 133 2.65 -13.92 13.94
C GLU A 133 3.60 -14.93 13.27
N GLY A 134 4.40 -14.44 12.34
CA GLY A 134 5.36 -15.29 11.62
C GLY A 134 6.38 -14.49 10.84
N PRO A 135 7.55 -15.07 10.56
CA PRO A 135 8.58 -14.41 9.77
C PRO A 135 8.19 -14.35 8.29
N PHE A 136 8.63 -13.29 7.60
CA PHE A 136 8.65 -13.25 6.15
C PHE A 136 9.82 -14.08 5.62
N ILE A 137 9.52 -15.03 4.74
CA ILE A 137 10.53 -15.79 4.02
C ILE A 137 10.53 -15.30 2.57
N ILE A 138 11.66 -14.77 2.13
CA ILE A 138 11.84 -14.29 0.76
C ILE A 138 12.85 -15.17 0.06
N GLY A 139 12.44 -15.84 -1.01
CA GLY A 139 13.30 -16.64 -1.85
C GLY A 139 13.86 -15.84 -3.02
N PHE A 140 15.13 -16.01 -3.32
CA PHE A 140 15.80 -15.42 -4.49
C PHE A 140 16.36 -16.54 -5.36
N GLU A 141 16.35 -16.34 -6.68
CA GLU A 141 16.89 -17.31 -7.63
C GLU A 141 18.43 -17.42 -7.57
N ASN A 142 19.09 -16.36 -7.13
CA ASN A 142 20.55 -16.31 -7.00
C ASN A 142 21.00 -15.27 -5.96
N GLU A 143 22.23 -15.40 -5.51
CA GLU A 143 22.83 -14.57 -4.46
C GLU A 143 22.94 -13.07 -4.83
N SER A 144 23.16 -12.77 -6.12
CA SER A 144 23.25 -11.37 -6.56
C SER A 144 21.93 -10.61 -6.46
N LYS A 145 20.80 -11.31 -6.64
CA LYS A 145 19.46 -10.73 -6.42
C LYS A 145 19.16 -10.55 -4.94
N ALA A 146 19.65 -11.47 -4.08
CA ALA A 146 19.48 -11.35 -2.64
C ALA A 146 20.26 -10.17 -2.06
N SER A 147 21.53 -10.00 -2.44
CA SER A 147 22.39 -8.91 -1.95
C SER A 147 21.92 -7.50 -2.37
N GLY A 148 21.19 -7.40 -3.47
CA GLY A 148 20.57 -6.14 -3.89
C GLY A 148 19.28 -5.79 -3.13
N PHE A 149 18.75 -6.70 -2.32
CA PHE A 149 17.55 -6.51 -1.51
C PHE A 149 17.87 -6.10 -0.07
N LEU A 150 19.04 -6.50 0.45
CA LEU A 150 19.55 -6.18 1.77
C LEU A 150 20.21 -4.79 1.78
#